data_bac5a9690aa72e3f54a928293e1e511d
#
_entry.id   bac5a9690aa72e3f54a928293e1e511d
#
_cell.length_a   1.000
_cell.length_b   1.000
_cell.length_c   1.000
_cell.angle_alpha   90.00
_cell.angle_beta   90.00
_cell.angle_gamma   90.00
#
_symmetry.space_group_name_H-M   'P 1'
#
loop_
_entity.id
_entity.type
_entity.pdbx_description
1 polymer ?
#
loop_
_entity_poly.entity_id
_entity_poly.type
_entity_poly.pdbx_seq_one_letter_code
_entity_poly.pdbx_strand_id
1 'polypeptide(L)'
;VYLSHYKTVPLHRDAFLPKAEVVLWVVSLGAAPCFNQLAMMLVQIVLNRTLKYYGGLSIYGESIPIACSGIIAKVSMIVMAFVIGISQGLQPIVSFNYGAKKYGRVKKSYFMAIRISAVICVISFVLFQAFPRQIISIFGNGSELYFDFGVNFFRKYLFFICLCFMQPISANFFTAIGKPKKGIFMSLTRQIIFLLPLLLILPRFMGIDGVM
;
A
#
# COMPACT_ATOMS: atom_id res chain seq x y z
N VAL A 1 -29.37 -9.89 7.48
CA VAL A 1 -29.43 -10.23 6.04
C VAL A 1 -28.73 -11.57 5.78
N TYR A 2 -27.48 -11.78 6.25
CA TYR A 2 -26.71 -13.02 6.00
C TYR A 2 -27.37 -14.28 6.59
N LEU A 3 -27.88 -14.22 7.82
CA LEU A 3 -28.49 -15.33 8.54
C LEU A 3 -29.88 -15.72 8.04
N SER A 4 -30.60 -14.83 7.36
CA SER A 4 -31.98 -15.07 6.89
C SER A 4 -32.08 -15.53 5.44
N HIS A 5 -31.06 -15.29 4.60
CA HIS A 5 -31.14 -15.56 3.15
C HIS A 5 -30.21 -16.68 2.65
N TYR A 6 -29.19 -17.09 3.42
CA TYR A 6 -28.27 -18.15 3.01
C TYR A 6 -28.78 -19.55 3.44
N LYS A 7 -29.41 -20.26 2.52
CA LYS A 7 -29.83 -21.65 2.70
C LYS A 7 -28.73 -22.70 2.40
N THR A 8 -27.61 -22.27 1.85
CA THR A 8 -26.49 -23.14 1.41
C THR A 8 -25.58 -23.62 2.53
N VAL A 9 -25.53 -22.92 3.66
CA VAL A 9 -24.75 -23.35 4.83
C VAL A 9 -25.65 -23.36 6.05
N PRO A 10 -26.17 -24.54 6.46
CA PRO A 10 -26.99 -24.67 7.67
C PRO A 10 -26.11 -24.36 8.88
N LEU A 11 -26.56 -23.43 9.71
CA LEU A 11 -25.90 -23.11 10.98
C LEU A 11 -26.32 -24.15 12.02
N HIS A 12 -25.44 -25.08 12.32
CA HIS A 12 -25.57 -25.98 13.45
C HIS A 12 -25.01 -25.35 14.72
N ARG A 13 -25.57 -25.71 15.90
CA ARG A 13 -25.09 -25.22 17.20
C ARG A 13 -23.59 -25.52 17.43
N ASP A 14 -23.09 -26.60 16.89
CA ASP A 14 -21.68 -27.01 16.95
C ASP A 14 -20.75 -26.06 16.17
N ALA A 15 -21.28 -25.26 15.24
CA ALA A 15 -20.51 -24.26 14.51
C ALA A 15 -20.09 -23.03 15.38
N PHE A 16 -20.76 -22.85 16.53
CA PHE A 16 -20.43 -21.79 17.50
C PHE A 16 -19.33 -22.19 18.48
N LEU A 17 -18.95 -23.47 18.54
CA LEU A 17 -17.85 -23.94 19.37
C LEU A 17 -16.53 -23.77 18.59
N PRO A 18 -15.61 -22.89 19.06
CA PRO A 18 -14.34 -22.66 18.38
C PRO A 18 -13.47 -23.93 18.46
N LYS A 19 -13.27 -24.61 17.34
CA LYS A 19 -12.29 -25.70 17.23
C LYS A 19 -10.89 -25.08 17.13
N ALA A 20 -9.98 -25.49 18.02
CA ALA A 20 -8.62 -24.93 18.11
C ALA A 20 -7.87 -24.95 16.76
N GLU A 21 -8.01 -26.02 15.97
CA GLU A 21 -7.39 -26.13 14.64
C GLU A 21 -7.89 -25.05 13.67
N VAL A 22 -9.21 -24.79 13.66
CA VAL A 22 -9.81 -23.78 12.79
C VAL A 22 -9.38 -22.37 13.22
N VAL A 23 -9.36 -22.13 14.54
CA VAL A 23 -8.92 -20.86 15.11
C VAL A 23 -7.45 -20.60 14.75
N LEU A 24 -6.56 -21.57 14.92
CA LEU A 24 -5.15 -21.45 14.57
C LEU A 24 -4.97 -21.20 13.07
N TRP A 25 -5.76 -21.83 12.23
CA TRP A 25 -5.71 -21.61 10.79
C TRP A 25 -6.14 -20.19 10.41
N VAL A 26 -7.26 -19.72 10.98
CA VAL A 26 -7.75 -18.33 10.78
C VAL A 26 -6.73 -17.31 11.28
N VAL A 27 -6.16 -17.53 12.47
CA VAL A 27 -5.11 -16.64 13.03
C VAL A 27 -3.87 -16.62 12.13
N SER A 28 -3.43 -17.77 11.62
CA SER A 28 -2.27 -17.84 10.72
C SER A 28 -2.49 -17.08 9.41
N LEU A 29 -3.71 -17.11 8.87
CA LEU A 29 -4.06 -16.33 7.69
C LEU A 29 -4.14 -14.83 8.00
N GLY A 30 -4.70 -14.46 9.17
CA GLY A 30 -4.80 -13.07 9.62
C GLY A 30 -3.46 -12.46 10.07
N ALA A 31 -2.52 -13.28 10.51
CA ALA A 31 -1.18 -12.81 10.89
C ALA A 31 -0.44 -12.13 9.74
N ALA A 32 -0.64 -12.61 8.51
CA ALA A 32 0.00 -12.04 7.33
C ALA A 32 -0.30 -10.56 7.10
N PRO A 33 -1.56 -10.13 6.96
CA PRO A 33 -1.89 -8.71 6.84
C PRO A 33 -1.54 -7.91 8.11
N CYS A 34 -1.61 -8.52 9.29
CA CYS A 34 -1.24 -7.89 10.54
C CYS A 34 0.24 -7.48 10.55
N PHE A 35 1.15 -8.41 10.26
CA PHE A 35 2.60 -8.11 10.17
C PHE A 35 2.91 -7.07 9.09
N ASN A 36 2.22 -7.12 7.95
CA ASN A 36 2.36 -6.11 6.91
C ASN A 36 1.96 -4.72 7.42
N GLN A 37 0.85 -4.62 8.14
CA GLN A 37 0.37 -3.34 8.69
C GLN A 37 1.31 -2.80 9.78
N LEU A 38 1.83 -3.66 10.66
CA LEU A 38 2.83 -3.27 11.65
C LEU A 38 4.11 -2.76 10.98
N ALA A 39 4.58 -3.41 9.93
CA ALA A 39 5.74 -2.96 9.18
C ALA A 39 5.52 -1.59 8.53
N MET A 40 4.33 -1.34 7.94
CA MET A 40 3.96 -0.02 7.42
C MET A 40 3.96 1.06 8.51
N MET A 41 3.41 0.75 9.68
CA MET A 41 3.38 1.67 10.82
C MET A 41 4.80 2.02 11.29
N LEU A 42 5.69 1.04 11.39
CA LEU A 42 7.10 1.28 11.75
C LEU A 42 7.79 2.19 10.74
N VAL A 43 7.62 1.94 9.44
CA VAL A 43 8.16 2.79 8.38
C VAL A 43 7.63 4.22 8.51
N GLN A 44 6.33 4.39 8.77
CA GLN A 44 5.73 5.72 8.92
C GLN A 44 6.28 6.49 10.14
N ILE A 45 6.50 5.79 11.27
CA ILE A 45 7.12 6.38 12.46
C ILE A 45 8.54 6.85 12.16
N VAL A 46 9.34 5.99 11.51
CA VAL A 46 10.72 6.33 11.13
C VAL A 46 10.73 7.50 10.14
N LEU A 47 9.87 7.48 9.12
CA LEU A 47 9.73 8.56 8.15
C LEU A 47 9.45 9.91 8.84
N ASN A 48 8.45 9.95 9.71
CA ASN A 48 8.07 11.18 10.42
C ASN A 48 9.20 11.69 11.33
N ARG A 49 9.91 10.80 12.03
CA ARG A 49 11.06 11.18 12.86
C ARG A 49 12.21 11.73 12.03
N THR A 50 12.50 11.08 10.90
CA THR A 50 13.56 11.51 9.98
C THR A 50 13.22 12.85 9.35
N LEU A 51 11.99 13.04 8.89
CA LEU A 51 11.52 14.33 8.36
C LEU A 51 11.58 15.44 9.41
N LYS A 52 11.24 15.15 10.66
CA LYS A 52 11.34 16.13 11.75
C LYS A 52 12.77 16.55 11.98
N TYR A 53 13.68 15.59 12.10
CA TYR A 53 15.10 15.85 12.39
C TYR A 53 15.78 16.62 11.27
N TYR A 54 15.73 16.12 10.03
CA TYR A 54 16.36 16.76 8.89
C TYR A 54 15.61 18.01 8.42
N GLY A 55 14.30 18.10 8.67
CA GLY A 55 13.53 19.31 8.44
C GLY A 55 14.01 20.46 9.33
N GLY A 56 14.23 20.20 10.63
CA GLY A 56 14.75 21.19 11.57
C GLY A 56 16.17 21.68 11.23
N LEU A 57 16.97 20.87 10.53
CA LEU A 57 18.30 21.24 10.06
C LEU A 57 18.27 21.96 8.70
N SER A 58 17.12 22.05 8.05
CA SER A 58 16.93 22.68 6.76
C SER A 58 16.26 24.06 6.88
N ILE A 59 16.26 24.83 5.79
CA ILE A 59 15.55 26.12 5.69
C ILE A 59 14.02 25.98 5.83
N TYR A 60 13.48 24.76 5.72
CA TYR A 60 12.04 24.48 5.73
C TYR A 60 11.45 24.33 7.14
N GLY A 61 12.32 24.16 8.18
CA GLY A 61 11.87 23.90 9.54
C GLY A 61 11.25 22.53 9.74
N GLU A 62 10.77 22.24 10.95
CA GLU A 62 10.22 20.93 11.31
C GLU A 62 8.79 20.70 10.78
N SER A 63 7.98 21.77 10.66
CA SER A 63 6.53 21.68 10.40
C SER A 63 6.21 21.46 8.91
N ILE A 64 6.91 22.11 8.00
CA ILE A 64 6.64 22.08 6.56
C ILE A 64 6.82 20.65 5.99
N PRO A 65 7.95 19.94 6.25
CA PRO A 65 8.13 18.59 5.74
C PRO A 65 7.10 17.60 6.23
N ILE A 66 6.69 17.69 7.49
CA ILE A 66 5.68 16.80 8.08
C ILE A 66 4.31 17.09 7.47
N ALA A 67 3.93 18.35 7.31
CA ALA A 67 2.66 18.72 6.68
C ALA A 67 2.58 18.24 5.24
N CYS A 68 3.62 18.47 4.43
CA CYS A 68 3.70 18.01 3.05
C CYS A 68 3.68 16.48 2.94
N SER A 69 4.40 15.77 3.82
CA SER A 69 4.37 14.31 3.89
C SER A 69 2.96 13.77 4.15
N GLY A 70 2.21 14.42 5.06
CA GLY A 70 0.82 14.07 5.34
C GLY A 70 -0.10 14.20 4.12
N ILE A 71 0.07 15.26 3.34
CA ILE A 71 -0.69 15.47 2.09
C ILE A 71 -0.35 14.41 1.06
N ILE A 72 0.94 14.17 0.83
CA ILE A 72 1.41 13.17 -0.12
C ILE A 72 0.90 11.77 0.26
N ALA A 73 0.93 11.43 1.55
CA ALA A 73 0.37 10.17 2.03
C ALA A 73 -1.12 10.03 1.74
N LYS A 74 -1.92 11.09 1.95
CA LYS A 74 -3.36 11.09 1.64
C LYS A 74 -3.62 10.92 0.14
N VAL A 75 -2.90 11.65 -0.71
CA VAL A 75 -3.03 11.56 -2.16
C VAL A 75 -2.64 10.16 -2.66
N SER A 76 -1.52 9.62 -2.16
CA SER A 76 -1.09 8.25 -2.47
C SER A 76 -2.13 7.22 -2.04
N MET A 77 -2.75 7.42 -0.87
CA MET A 77 -3.77 6.51 -0.34
C MET A 77 -4.98 6.43 -1.26
N ILE A 78 -5.41 7.54 -1.86
CA ILE A 78 -6.54 7.57 -2.80
C ILE A 78 -6.22 6.69 -4.01
N VAL A 79 -5.05 6.84 -4.63
CA VAL A 79 -4.65 6.02 -5.79
C VAL A 79 -4.53 4.56 -5.40
N MET A 80 -3.90 4.28 -4.26
CA MET A 80 -3.72 2.91 -3.78
C MET A 80 -5.04 2.25 -3.39
N ALA A 81 -6.07 2.99 -2.99
CA ALA A 81 -7.40 2.44 -2.72
C ALA A 81 -8.02 1.79 -3.97
N PHE A 82 -7.87 2.39 -5.15
CA PHE A 82 -8.30 1.77 -6.41
C PHE A 82 -7.54 0.48 -6.71
N VAL A 83 -6.22 0.49 -6.53
CA VAL A 83 -5.36 -0.68 -6.76
C VAL A 83 -5.70 -1.82 -5.78
N ILE A 84 -5.91 -1.47 -4.50
CA ILE A 84 -6.30 -2.43 -3.46
C ILE A 84 -7.67 -3.02 -3.77
N GLY A 85 -8.64 -2.19 -4.19
CA GLY A 85 -9.97 -2.64 -4.60
C GLY A 85 -9.92 -3.66 -5.74
N ILE A 86 -9.14 -3.39 -6.79
CA ILE A 86 -8.91 -4.32 -7.90
C ILE A 86 -8.27 -5.61 -7.41
N SER A 87 -7.27 -5.49 -6.54
CA SER A 87 -6.52 -6.61 -6.00
C SER A 87 -7.39 -7.52 -5.10
N GLN A 88 -8.28 -6.94 -4.30
CA GLN A 88 -9.24 -7.69 -3.48
C GLN A 88 -10.33 -8.35 -4.34
N GLY A 89 -10.84 -7.66 -5.37
CA GLY A 89 -11.77 -8.24 -6.33
C GLY A 89 -11.17 -9.39 -7.15
N LEU A 90 -9.85 -9.38 -7.36
CA LEU A 90 -9.13 -10.46 -8.03
C LEU A 90 -9.11 -11.76 -7.21
N GLN A 91 -9.06 -11.67 -5.88
CA GLN A 91 -8.90 -12.82 -4.98
C GLN A 91 -9.95 -13.93 -5.20
N PRO A 92 -11.28 -13.65 -5.13
CA PRO A 92 -12.29 -14.70 -5.31
C PRO A 92 -12.25 -15.31 -6.72
N ILE A 93 -11.97 -14.50 -7.75
CA ILE A 93 -11.87 -14.97 -9.14
C ILE A 93 -10.70 -15.95 -9.29
N VAL A 94 -9.53 -15.60 -8.74
CA VAL A 94 -8.33 -16.43 -8.78
C VAL A 94 -8.54 -17.71 -7.96
N SER A 95 -9.02 -17.61 -6.72
CA SER A 95 -9.23 -18.76 -5.83
C SER A 95 -10.17 -19.79 -6.45
N PHE A 96 -11.30 -19.35 -6.99
CA PHE A 96 -12.28 -20.24 -7.62
C PHE A 96 -11.72 -20.94 -8.88
N ASN A 97 -11.08 -20.17 -9.79
CA ASN A 97 -10.52 -20.73 -11.01
C ASN A 97 -9.29 -21.61 -10.74
N TYR A 98 -8.50 -21.29 -9.70
CA TYR A 98 -7.36 -22.10 -9.29
C TYR A 98 -7.81 -23.44 -8.71
N GLY A 99 -8.84 -23.46 -7.83
CA GLY A 99 -9.44 -24.67 -7.32
C GLY A 99 -10.04 -25.54 -8.41
N ALA A 100 -10.65 -24.93 -9.44
CA ALA A 100 -11.17 -25.61 -10.63
C ALA A 100 -10.08 -26.03 -11.64
N LYS A 101 -8.80 -25.86 -11.33
CA LYS A 101 -7.62 -26.15 -12.19
C LYS A 101 -7.62 -25.42 -13.53
N LYS A 102 -8.38 -24.32 -13.66
CA LYS A 102 -8.47 -23.49 -14.88
C LYS A 102 -7.36 -22.42 -14.91
N TYR A 103 -6.10 -22.85 -14.96
CA TYR A 103 -4.93 -21.97 -14.85
C TYR A 103 -4.85 -20.90 -15.94
N GLY A 104 -5.36 -21.17 -17.13
CA GLY A 104 -5.42 -20.17 -18.21
C GLY A 104 -6.29 -18.97 -17.83
N ARG A 105 -7.43 -19.19 -17.16
CA ARG A 105 -8.28 -18.10 -16.65
C ARG A 105 -7.62 -17.34 -15.52
N VAL A 106 -6.95 -18.05 -14.59
CA VAL A 106 -6.16 -17.43 -13.51
C VAL A 106 -5.13 -16.46 -14.06
N LYS A 107 -4.34 -16.91 -15.05
CA LYS A 107 -3.32 -16.08 -15.70
C LYS A 107 -3.95 -14.86 -16.39
N LYS A 108 -5.04 -15.06 -17.14
CA LYS A 108 -5.74 -13.97 -17.83
C LYS A 108 -6.28 -12.92 -16.85
N SER A 109 -6.91 -13.34 -15.76
CA SER A 109 -7.44 -12.44 -14.72
C SER A 109 -6.31 -11.66 -14.04
N TYR A 110 -5.20 -12.30 -13.70
CA TYR A 110 -4.04 -11.65 -13.11
C TYR A 110 -3.44 -10.57 -14.01
N PHE A 111 -3.19 -10.88 -15.28
CA PHE A 111 -2.67 -9.87 -16.23
C PHE A 111 -3.68 -8.76 -16.54
N MET A 112 -4.98 -9.04 -16.49
CA MET A 112 -6.02 -8.02 -16.63
C MET A 112 -5.96 -7.05 -15.45
N ALA A 113 -5.88 -7.55 -14.21
CA ALA A 113 -5.75 -6.71 -13.01
C ALA A 113 -4.48 -5.85 -13.05
N ILE A 114 -3.34 -6.40 -13.50
CA ILE A 114 -2.09 -5.65 -13.69
C ILE A 114 -2.29 -4.52 -14.71
N ARG A 115 -2.89 -4.81 -15.87
CA ARG A 115 -3.08 -3.79 -16.93
C ARG A 115 -3.98 -2.65 -16.45
N ILE A 116 -5.12 -2.97 -15.83
CA ILE A 116 -6.05 -1.94 -15.32
C ILE A 116 -5.36 -1.08 -14.25
N SER A 117 -4.67 -1.70 -13.31
CA SER A 117 -3.95 -0.97 -12.26
C SER A 117 -2.78 -0.14 -12.82
N ALA A 118 -2.07 -0.65 -13.81
CA ALA A 118 -1.02 0.10 -14.50
C ALA A 118 -1.57 1.36 -15.17
N VAL A 119 -2.70 1.26 -15.87
CA VAL A 119 -3.35 2.41 -16.52
C VAL A 119 -3.74 3.46 -15.47
N ILE A 120 -4.37 3.05 -14.36
CA ILE A 120 -4.74 3.98 -13.27
C ILE A 120 -3.51 4.66 -12.69
N CYS A 121 -2.45 3.90 -12.41
CA CYS A 121 -1.22 4.45 -11.82
C CYS A 121 -0.47 5.37 -12.81
N VAL A 122 -0.46 5.06 -14.10
CA VAL A 122 0.15 5.93 -15.11
C VAL A 122 -0.64 7.24 -15.27
N ILE A 123 -1.97 7.18 -15.31
CA ILE A 123 -2.80 8.39 -15.32
C ILE A 123 -2.54 9.23 -14.08
N SER A 124 -2.52 8.61 -12.90
CA SER A 124 -2.21 9.30 -11.64
C SER A 124 -0.81 9.91 -11.64
N PHE A 125 0.19 9.20 -12.17
CA PHE A 125 1.56 9.71 -12.32
C PHE A 125 1.59 10.97 -13.19
N VAL A 126 0.94 10.95 -14.36
CA VAL A 126 0.89 12.11 -15.25
C VAL A 126 0.23 13.30 -14.57
N LEU A 127 -0.91 13.10 -13.88
CA LEU A 127 -1.60 14.15 -13.13
C LEU A 127 -0.72 14.73 -12.03
N PHE A 128 0.01 13.89 -11.30
CA PHE A 128 0.86 14.31 -10.20
C PHE A 128 2.12 15.05 -10.65
N GLN A 129 2.63 14.73 -11.83
CA GLN A 129 3.77 15.46 -12.41
C GLN A 129 3.35 16.78 -13.08
N ALA A 130 2.13 16.82 -13.67
CA ALA A 130 1.63 18.01 -14.36
C ALA A 130 1.08 19.08 -13.40
N PHE A 131 0.36 18.66 -12.35
CA PHE A 131 -0.42 19.56 -11.48
C PHE A 131 -0.09 19.44 -9.98
N PRO A 132 1.17 19.33 -9.56
CA PRO A 132 1.50 19.11 -8.14
C PRO A 132 1.06 20.28 -7.25
N ARG A 133 1.28 21.53 -7.69
CA ARG A 133 0.94 22.74 -6.91
C ARG A 133 -0.57 22.86 -6.69
N GLN A 134 -1.36 22.58 -7.72
CA GLN A 134 -2.83 22.62 -7.64
C GLN A 134 -3.36 21.55 -6.68
N ILE A 135 -2.78 20.36 -6.73
CA ILE A 135 -3.19 19.26 -5.83
C ILE A 135 -2.86 19.59 -4.39
N ILE A 136 -1.66 20.14 -4.13
CA ILE A 136 -1.25 20.54 -2.77
C ILE A 136 -2.16 21.66 -2.24
N SER A 137 -2.53 22.63 -3.08
CA SER A 137 -3.39 23.76 -2.68
C SER A 137 -4.80 23.35 -2.27
N ILE A 138 -5.30 22.19 -2.74
CA ILE A 138 -6.60 21.65 -2.29
C ILE A 138 -6.55 21.25 -0.81
N PHE A 139 -5.39 20.81 -0.32
CA PHE A 139 -5.22 20.29 1.04
C PHE A 139 -4.73 21.33 2.04
N GLY A 140 -4.17 22.44 1.58
CA GLY A 140 -3.70 23.50 2.45
C GLY A 140 -3.07 24.66 1.72
N ASN A 141 -3.13 25.83 2.34
CA ASN A 141 -2.44 27.04 1.90
C ASN A 141 -1.27 27.31 2.83
N GLY A 142 -0.17 27.75 2.26
CA GLY A 142 1.06 28.03 3.01
C GLY A 142 1.93 29.09 2.33
N SER A 143 3.11 29.31 2.88
CA SER A 143 4.12 30.20 2.30
C SER A 143 4.67 29.66 0.97
N GLU A 144 5.37 30.48 0.20
CA GLU A 144 6.07 30.04 -1.02
C GLU A 144 7.04 28.86 -0.71
N LEU A 145 7.74 28.90 0.41
CA LEU A 145 8.61 27.81 0.88
C LEU A 145 7.86 26.48 1.08
N TYR A 146 6.61 26.54 1.54
CA TYR A 146 5.76 25.35 1.67
C TYR A 146 5.44 24.75 0.31
N PHE A 147 5.09 25.57 -0.68
CA PHE A 147 4.78 25.09 -2.03
C PHE A 147 6.04 24.57 -2.74
N ASP A 148 7.19 25.25 -2.61
CA ASP A 148 8.44 24.80 -3.22
C ASP A 148 8.89 23.45 -2.68
N PHE A 149 8.90 23.29 -1.36
CA PHE A 149 9.18 22.01 -0.73
C PHE A 149 8.16 20.95 -1.14
N GLY A 150 6.87 21.29 -1.03
CA GLY A 150 5.78 20.38 -1.34
C GLY A 150 5.82 19.86 -2.77
N VAL A 151 6.03 20.73 -3.76
CA VAL A 151 6.12 20.33 -5.18
C VAL A 151 7.33 19.43 -5.43
N ASN A 152 8.49 19.76 -4.89
CA ASN A 152 9.70 18.94 -5.04
C ASN A 152 9.53 17.58 -4.41
N PHE A 153 9.01 17.54 -3.17
CA PHE A 153 8.74 16.30 -2.46
C PHE A 153 7.68 15.47 -3.18
N PHE A 154 6.61 16.09 -3.61
CA PHE A 154 5.51 15.43 -4.33
C PHE A 154 5.99 14.75 -5.62
N ARG A 155 6.80 15.46 -6.43
CA ARG A 155 7.36 14.92 -7.67
C ARG A 155 8.33 13.77 -7.43
N LYS A 156 9.24 13.90 -6.47
CA LYS A 156 10.23 12.85 -6.16
C LYS A 156 9.56 11.61 -5.56
N TYR A 157 8.72 11.78 -4.54
CA TYR A 157 8.07 10.67 -3.84
C TYR A 157 7.10 9.89 -4.74
N LEU A 158 6.32 10.59 -5.55
CA LEU A 158 5.32 9.97 -6.43
C LEU A 158 5.88 9.54 -7.78
N PHE A 159 7.17 9.74 -8.03
CA PHE A 159 7.81 9.30 -9.27
C PHE A 159 7.65 7.80 -9.51
N PHE A 160 7.83 6.99 -8.49
CA PHE A 160 7.70 5.53 -8.57
C PHE A 160 6.29 4.99 -8.31
N ILE A 161 5.28 5.85 -8.19
CA ILE A 161 3.90 5.39 -7.94
C ILE A 161 3.38 4.48 -9.05
N CYS A 162 3.88 4.66 -10.27
CA CYS A 162 3.54 3.81 -11.42
C CYS A 162 4.00 2.35 -11.27
N LEU A 163 4.90 2.03 -10.34
CA LEU A 163 5.36 0.66 -10.05
C LEU A 163 4.77 0.11 -8.75
N CYS A 164 4.20 0.97 -7.89
CA CYS A 164 3.73 0.57 -6.56
C CYS A 164 2.55 -0.40 -6.59
N PHE A 165 1.77 -0.46 -7.69
CA PHE A 165 0.64 -1.37 -7.84
C PHE A 165 1.02 -2.84 -7.91
N MET A 166 2.24 -3.17 -8.36
CA MET A 166 2.65 -4.57 -8.56
C MET A 166 2.68 -5.36 -7.25
N GLN A 167 3.09 -4.73 -6.16
CA GLN A 167 3.25 -5.41 -4.87
C GLN A 167 1.91 -5.86 -4.27
N PRO A 168 0.86 -5.02 -4.09
CA PRO A 168 -0.40 -5.47 -3.50
C PRO A 168 -1.12 -6.49 -4.39
N ILE A 169 -1.08 -6.35 -5.72
CA ILE A 169 -1.70 -7.32 -6.64
C ILE A 169 -1.02 -8.67 -6.53
N SER A 170 0.32 -8.71 -6.54
CA SER A 170 1.08 -9.96 -6.44
C SER A 170 0.93 -10.62 -5.07
N ALA A 171 0.98 -9.84 -3.98
CA ALA A 171 0.80 -10.35 -2.63
C ALA A 171 -0.58 -11.01 -2.44
N ASN A 172 -1.64 -10.33 -2.88
CA ASN A 172 -3.01 -10.84 -2.81
C ASN A 172 -3.22 -12.04 -3.77
N PHE A 173 -2.58 -12.04 -4.92
CA PHE A 173 -2.60 -13.19 -5.83
C PHE A 173 -2.00 -14.43 -5.17
N PHE A 174 -0.85 -14.33 -4.50
CA PHE A 174 -0.25 -15.47 -3.79
C PHE A 174 -1.12 -15.95 -2.62
N THR A 175 -1.80 -15.04 -1.95
CA THR A 175 -2.78 -15.40 -0.91
C THR A 175 -3.96 -16.15 -1.52
N ALA A 176 -4.48 -15.70 -2.66
CA ALA A 176 -5.60 -16.32 -3.36
C ALA A 176 -5.33 -17.74 -3.83
N ILE A 177 -4.09 -18.07 -4.20
CA ILE A 177 -3.68 -19.44 -4.60
C ILE A 177 -3.23 -20.31 -3.42
N GLY A 178 -3.48 -19.89 -2.17
CA GLY A 178 -3.14 -20.65 -0.97
C GLY A 178 -1.65 -20.67 -0.60
N LYS A 179 -0.87 -19.69 -1.08
CA LYS A 179 0.57 -19.52 -0.77
C LYS A 179 0.87 -18.19 -0.05
N PRO A 180 0.20 -17.90 1.09
CA PRO A 180 0.30 -16.59 1.76
C PRO A 180 1.74 -16.25 2.19
N LYS A 181 2.55 -17.24 2.57
CA LYS A 181 3.96 -17.02 2.95
C LYS A 181 4.76 -16.27 1.88
N LYS A 182 4.52 -16.55 0.59
CA LYS A 182 5.18 -15.85 -0.52
C LYS A 182 4.73 -14.39 -0.63
N GLY A 183 3.43 -14.13 -0.44
CA GLY A 183 2.90 -12.76 -0.43
C GLY A 183 3.44 -11.93 0.72
N ILE A 184 3.50 -12.51 1.94
CA ILE A 184 4.10 -11.87 3.12
C ILE A 184 5.57 -11.53 2.85
N PHE A 185 6.35 -12.50 2.38
CA PHE A 185 7.78 -12.30 2.09
C PHE A 185 7.99 -11.14 1.12
N MET A 186 7.23 -11.06 0.02
CA MET A 186 7.32 -9.96 -0.94
C MET A 186 6.99 -8.60 -0.29
N SER A 187 5.95 -8.55 0.55
CA SER A 187 5.54 -7.31 1.23
C SER A 187 6.58 -6.84 2.26
N LEU A 188 7.05 -7.75 3.11
CA LEU A 188 8.01 -7.44 4.16
C LEU A 188 9.39 -7.09 3.59
N THR A 189 9.83 -7.80 2.54
CA THR A 189 11.09 -7.50 1.85
C THR A 189 11.12 -6.05 1.37
N ARG A 190 10.07 -5.59 0.72
CA ARG A 190 9.99 -4.20 0.25
C ARG A 190 10.07 -3.20 1.40
N GLN A 191 9.34 -3.44 2.50
CA GLN A 191 9.20 -2.47 3.58
C GLN A 191 10.39 -2.49 4.54
N ILE A 192 10.82 -3.68 4.97
CA ILE A 192 11.83 -3.82 6.02
C ILE A 192 13.23 -3.86 5.41
N ILE A 193 13.43 -4.60 4.30
CA ILE A 193 14.78 -4.81 3.74
C ILE A 193 15.20 -3.65 2.84
N PHE A 194 14.26 -3.07 2.07
CA PHE A 194 14.60 -1.97 1.16
C PHE A 194 14.26 -0.61 1.73
N LEU A 195 12.99 -0.37 2.07
CA LEU A 195 12.53 0.99 2.40
C LEU A 195 13.11 1.49 3.73
N LEU A 196 13.12 0.68 4.77
CA LEU A 196 13.55 1.11 6.10
C LEU A 196 15.05 1.43 6.17
N PRO A 197 15.98 0.61 5.64
CA PRO A 197 17.40 0.98 5.58
C PRO A 197 17.67 2.19 4.68
N LEU A 198 16.98 2.27 3.52
CA LEU A 198 17.13 3.40 2.62
C LEU A 198 16.77 4.71 3.32
N LEU A 199 15.67 4.71 4.06
CA LEU A 199 15.15 5.86 4.80
C LEU A 199 16.04 6.29 5.97
N LEU A 200 16.90 5.40 6.48
CA LEU A 200 17.90 5.71 7.52
C LEU A 200 19.26 6.11 6.94
N ILE A 201 19.64 5.57 5.79
CA ILE A 201 20.97 5.75 5.20
C ILE A 201 21.01 6.97 4.28
N LEU A 202 20.06 7.09 3.34
CA LEU A 202 20.06 8.20 2.36
C LEU A 202 20.06 9.59 3.00
N PRO A 203 19.30 9.86 4.05
CA PRO A 203 19.28 11.20 4.65
C PRO A 203 20.62 11.60 5.28
N ARG A 204 21.49 10.63 5.61
CA ARG A 204 22.84 10.93 6.12
C ARG A 204 23.75 11.54 5.07
N PHE A 205 23.53 11.21 3.79
CA PHE A 205 24.33 11.70 2.67
C PHE A 205 23.69 12.89 1.96
N MET A 206 22.37 12.91 1.86
CA MET A 206 21.62 13.88 1.06
C MET A 206 20.74 14.82 1.91
N GLY A 207 20.79 14.73 3.24
CA GLY A 207 19.95 15.53 4.13
C GLY A 207 18.45 15.27 3.90
N ILE A 208 17.65 16.34 3.85
CA ILE A 208 16.19 16.22 3.67
C ILE A 208 15.81 15.66 2.29
N ASP A 209 16.63 15.90 1.26
CA ASP A 209 16.40 15.33 -0.07
C ASP A 209 16.52 13.81 -0.11
N GLY A 210 17.30 13.23 0.79
CA GLY A 210 17.41 11.78 0.94
C GLY A 210 16.21 11.11 1.58
N VAL A 211 15.26 11.89 2.12
CA VAL A 211 13.99 11.38 2.66
C VAL A 211 12.91 11.36 1.56
N MET A 212 13.07 12.17 0.52
CA MET A 212 12.15 12.29 -0.61
C MET A 212 12.34 11.14 -1.61
#